data_1943ccf060cd3bfc5f44b2d7005a802b
#
_entry.id   1943ccf060cd3bfc5f44b2d7005a802b
#
_cell.length_a   1.000
_cell.length_b   1.000
_cell.length_c   1.000
_cell.angle_alpha   90.00
_cell.angle_beta   90.00
_cell.angle_gamma   90.00
#
_symmetry.space_group_name_H-M   'P 1'
#
loop_
_entity.id
_entity.type
_entity.pdbx_description
1 polymer ?
#
loop_
_entity_poly.entity_id
_entity_poly.type
_entity_poly.pdbx_seq_one_letter_code
_entity_poly.pdbx_strand_id
1 'polypeptide(L)'
;MNTTAIFPSMETLVKPFKFAASPYEYRVTALRECPTPDSLQQCETPDKAADYWRMHIATHPHFNPDCECLAVMLLNTRKRVKGHQLVSIGTMDTILVHPREVFRLAIIAAASAVIVMHNHPSGESTPSEADIKVTRDCSVENIPDCVGSASA
;
A
#
# COMPACT_ATOMS: atom_id res chain seq x y z
N MET A 1 52.82 0.90 -26.61
CA MET A 1 51.63 1.72 -26.34
C MET A 1 50.88 1.05 -25.22
N ASN A 2 50.98 1.60 -24.03
CA ASN A 2 50.30 1.05 -22.84
C ASN A 2 48.86 1.60 -22.77
N THR A 3 47.89 0.74 -22.95
CA THR A 3 46.48 1.07 -22.76
C THR A 3 46.17 0.91 -21.27
N THR A 4 46.18 2.02 -20.54
CA THR A 4 45.81 2.04 -19.14
C THR A 4 44.27 1.92 -19.05
N ALA A 5 43.78 0.86 -18.42
CA ALA A 5 42.38 0.64 -18.20
C ALA A 5 41.78 1.77 -17.31
N ILE A 6 40.74 2.43 -17.81
CA ILE A 6 40.06 3.59 -17.18
C ILE A 6 38.97 3.13 -16.20
N PHE A 7 38.97 1.91 -15.75
CA PHE A 7 37.98 1.45 -14.78
C PHE A 7 38.61 1.42 -13.38
N PRO A 8 38.05 2.17 -12.41
CA PRO A 8 38.47 2.02 -11.02
C PRO A 8 38.15 0.59 -10.55
N SER A 9 39.03 0.02 -9.76
CA SER A 9 38.84 -1.32 -9.20
C SER A 9 37.53 -1.42 -8.46
N MET A 10 36.81 -2.51 -8.59
CA MET A 10 35.49 -2.74 -7.97
C MET A 10 35.50 -2.59 -6.43
N GLU A 11 36.64 -2.61 -5.80
CA GLU A 11 36.80 -2.44 -4.35
C GLU A 11 36.45 -1.02 -3.84
N THR A 12 36.43 -0.01 -4.73
CA THR A 12 36.14 1.38 -4.35
C THR A 12 34.67 1.75 -4.40
N LEU A 13 33.80 0.89 -4.92
CA LEU A 13 32.40 1.21 -5.17
C LEU A 13 31.41 0.70 -4.10
N VAL A 14 31.81 -0.21 -3.24
CA VAL A 14 30.94 -0.75 -2.20
C VAL A 14 31.38 -0.24 -0.84
N LYS A 15 30.87 0.92 -0.43
CA LYS A 15 30.93 1.28 0.99
C LYS A 15 30.05 0.32 1.76
N PRO A 16 30.56 -0.35 2.80
CA PRO A 16 29.70 -1.22 3.62
C PRO A 16 28.57 -0.39 4.20
N PHE A 17 27.32 -0.86 4.01
CA PHE A 17 26.15 -0.25 4.61
C PHE A 17 26.28 -0.37 6.14
N LYS A 18 26.54 0.74 6.80
CA LYS A 18 26.58 0.79 8.27
C LYS A 18 25.16 1.07 8.74
N PHE A 19 24.54 0.11 9.42
CA PHE A 19 23.36 0.41 10.22
C PHE A 19 23.72 1.50 11.22
N ALA A 20 22.86 2.49 11.37
CA ALA A 20 23.05 3.51 12.37
C ALA A 20 23.11 2.85 13.75
N ALA A 21 24.16 3.13 14.50
CA ALA A 21 24.37 2.55 15.84
C ALA A 21 23.43 3.14 16.90
N SER A 22 22.73 4.25 16.57
CA SER A 22 21.85 4.97 17.49
C SER A 22 20.39 4.80 17.10
N PRO A 23 19.46 4.62 18.06
CA PRO A 23 18.03 4.58 17.80
C PRO A 23 17.54 5.93 17.31
N TYR A 24 16.42 5.92 16.57
CA TYR A 24 15.76 7.11 16.06
C TYR A 24 14.42 7.31 16.74
N GLU A 25 14.06 8.57 16.97
CA GLU A 25 12.70 8.96 17.26
C GLU A 25 11.93 9.16 15.95
N TYR A 26 10.72 8.59 15.86
CA TYR A 26 9.89 8.64 14.65
C TYR A 26 8.67 9.52 14.88
N ARG A 27 8.36 10.33 13.88
CA ARG A 27 7.11 11.09 13.79
C ARG A 27 6.38 10.73 12.52
N VAL A 28 5.08 10.46 12.62
CA VAL A 28 4.21 10.23 11.47
C VAL A 28 3.48 11.52 11.15
N THR A 29 3.50 11.92 9.89
CA THR A 29 2.84 13.13 9.40
C THR A 29 1.99 12.78 8.18
N ALA A 30 0.77 13.34 8.09
CA ALA A 30 -0.03 13.26 6.87
C ALA A 30 0.67 14.01 5.73
N LEU A 31 0.68 13.42 4.53
CA LEU A 31 1.35 14.01 3.37
C LEU A 31 0.52 15.12 2.72
N ARG A 32 -0.79 14.91 2.61
CA ARG A 32 -1.72 15.84 1.99
C ARG A 32 -3.14 15.61 2.48
N GLU A 33 -3.98 16.60 2.34
CA GLU A 33 -5.42 16.44 2.47
C GLU A 33 -5.99 15.83 1.18
N CYS A 34 -7.02 14.99 1.34
CA CYS A 34 -7.76 14.36 0.26
C CYS A 34 -9.23 14.75 0.38
N PRO A 35 -9.63 15.91 -0.14
CA PRO A 35 -11.02 16.37 -0.09
C PRO A 35 -11.95 15.31 -0.71
N THR A 36 -12.90 14.83 0.07
CA THR A 36 -13.79 13.74 -0.31
C THR A 36 -15.23 14.21 -0.16
N PRO A 37 -16.09 14.03 -1.19
CA PRO A 37 -17.51 14.37 -1.11
C PRO A 37 -18.20 13.63 0.04
N ASP A 38 -19.22 14.24 0.62
CA ASP A 38 -19.97 13.65 1.75
C ASP A 38 -20.53 12.25 1.44
N SER A 39 -20.91 12.01 0.18
CA SER A 39 -21.40 10.71 -0.29
C SER A 39 -20.36 9.58 -0.19
N LEU A 40 -19.08 9.91 -0.24
CA LEU A 40 -17.96 8.96 -0.17
C LEU A 40 -17.21 9.00 1.17
N GLN A 41 -17.55 9.92 2.07
CA GLN A 41 -16.93 9.98 3.40
C GLN A 41 -17.24 8.75 4.25
N GLN A 42 -18.37 8.07 4.00
CA GLN A 42 -18.75 6.85 4.69
C GLN A 42 -18.72 5.69 3.70
N CYS A 43 -17.76 4.79 3.88
CA CYS A 43 -17.53 3.66 3.01
C CYS A 43 -18.18 2.39 3.60
N GLU A 44 -19.37 2.06 3.11
CA GLU A 44 -20.17 0.92 3.60
C GLU A 44 -20.36 -0.16 2.52
N THR A 45 -20.03 0.15 1.27
CA THR A 45 -20.23 -0.79 0.15
C THR A 45 -18.96 -0.87 -0.68
N PRO A 46 -18.74 -1.99 -1.40
CA PRO A 46 -17.61 -2.12 -2.34
C PRO A 46 -17.60 -1.04 -3.41
N ASP A 47 -18.78 -0.62 -3.92
CA ASP A 47 -18.88 0.43 -4.93
C ASP A 47 -18.32 1.77 -4.42
N LYS A 48 -18.60 2.13 -3.18
CA LYS A 48 -18.04 3.34 -2.56
C LYS A 48 -16.52 3.24 -2.39
N ALA A 49 -15.99 2.05 -2.10
CA ALA A 49 -14.55 1.83 -2.04
C ALA A 49 -13.92 1.98 -3.43
N ALA A 50 -14.55 1.45 -4.47
CA ALA A 50 -14.10 1.60 -5.85
C ALA A 50 -14.16 3.07 -6.32
N ASP A 51 -15.22 3.83 -5.97
CA ASP A 51 -15.29 5.26 -6.29
C ASP A 51 -14.22 6.07 -5.56
N TYR A 52 -13.94 5.73 -4.30
CA TYR A 52 -12.84 6.34 -3.55
C TYR A 52 -11.49 6.03 -4.20
N TRP A 53 -11.28 4.78 -4.66
CA TRP A 53 -10.09 4.38 -5.41
C TRP A 53 -9.90 5.25 -6.65
N ARG A 54 -10.93 5.37 -7.48
CA ARG A 54 -10.87 6.17 -8.73
C ARG A 54 -10.54 7.62 -8.44
N MET A 55 -11.07 8.17 -7.35
CA MET A 55 -10.88 9.59 -7.00
C MET A 55 -9.50 9.88 -6.43
N HIS A 56 -8.96 9.04 -5.58
CA HIS A 56 -7.79 9.38 -4.77
C HIS A 56 -6.56 8.51 -5.02
N ILE A 57 -6.76 7.23 -5.32
CA ILE A 57 -5.66 6.27 -5.47
C ILE A 57 -5.21 6.22 -6.92
N ALA A 58 -6.13 6.08 -7.87
CA ALA A 58 -5.82 6.10 -9.30
C ALA A 58 -5.23 7.45 -9.77
N THR A 59 -5.45 8.53 -9.02
CA THR A 59 -4.87 9.85 -9.28
C THR A 59 -3.59 10.12 -8.49
N HIS A 60 -3.10 9.15 -7.74
CA HIS A 60 -1.88 9.29 -6.95
C HIS A 60 -0.65 9.39 -7.86
N PRO A 61 0.33 10.30 -7.60
CA PRO A 61 1.50 10.50 -8.47
C PRO A 61 2.36 9.25 -8.71
N HIS A 62 2.29 8.29 -7.79
CA HIS A 62 3.02 7.02 -7.90
C HIS A 62 2.14 5.85 -8.33
N PHE A 63 0.87 6.08 -8.65
CA PHE A 63 0.02 5.03 -9.20
C PHE A 63 0.46 4.70 -10.63
N ASN A 64 0.61 3.42 -10.92
CA ASN A 64 0.90 2.93 -12.26
C ASN A 64 -0.18 1.93 -12.66
N PRO A 65 -1.03 2.24 -13.66
CA PRO A 65 -2.09 1.34 -14.10
C PRO A 65 -1.57 0.04 -14.75
N ASP A 66 -0.32 0.06 -15.23
CA ASP A 66 0.32 -1.11 -15.87
C ASP A 66 0.93 -2.09 -14.85
N CYS A 67 0.84 -1.76 -13.57
CA CYS A 67 1.32 -2.60 -12.48
C CYS A 67 0.22 -2.82 -11.45
N GLU A 68 0.27 -3.95 -10.75
CA GLU A 68 -0.59 -4.16 -9.59
C GLU A 68 -0.19 -3.23 -8.46
N CYS A 69 -1.11 -2.43 -8.01
CA CYS A 69 -0.94 -1.50 -6.90
C CYS A 69 -1.87 -1.89 -5.76
N LEU A 70 -1.35 -2.00 -4.56
CA LEU A 70 -2.14 -2.29 -3.38
C LEU A 70 -2.24 -1.05 -2.49
N ALA A 71 -3.47 -0.69 -2.14
CA ALA A 71 -3.76 0.40 -1.23
C ALA A 71 -4.60 -0.07 -0.04
N VAL A 72 -4.46 0.63 1.07
CA VAL A 72 -5.25 0.41 2.28
C VAL A 72 -6.00 1.68 2.62
N MET A 73 -7.33 1.59 2.70
CA MET A 73 -8.21 2.63 3.22
C MET A 73 -8.42 2.43 4.71
N LEU A 74 -8.33 3.49 5.47
CA LEU A 74 -8.47 3.50 6.92
C LEU A 74 -9.84 4.05 7.31
N LEU A 75 -10.55 3.33 8.16
CA LEU A 75 -11.88 3.70 8.61
C LEU A 75 -11.93 3.91 10.13
N ASN A 76 -12.82 4.78 10.57
CA ASN A 76 -13.18 4.89 11.99
C ASN A 76 -14.34 3.94 12.36
N THR A 77 -14.75 3.94 13.63
CA THR A 77 -15.84 3.10 14.18
C THR A 77 -17.19 3.31 13.50
N ARG A 78 -17.40 4.43 12.79
CA ARG A 78 -18.60 4.75 12.01
C ARG A 78 -18.41 4.52 10.52
N LYS A 79 -17.39 3.75 10.13
CA LYS A 79 -17.00 3.47 8.73
C LYS A 79 -16.72 4.74 7.92
N ARG A 80 -16.36 5.86 8.58
CA ARG A 80 -15.91 7.05 7.88
C ARG A 80 -14.45 6.92 7.51
N VAL A 81 -14.14 7.35 6.30
CA VAL A 81 -12.77 7.32 5.78
C VAL A 81 -11.90 8.31 6.55
N LYS A 82 -10.82 7.82 7.15
CA LYS A 82 -9.77 8.63 7.80
C LYS A 82 -8.65 9.00 6.83
N GLY A 83 -8.46 8.20 5.78
CA GLY A 83 -7.42 8.36 4.78
C GLY A 83 -7.06 7.03 4.14
N HIS A 84 -5.99 7.04 3.37
CA HIS A 84 -5.47 5.84 2.69
C HIS A 84 -3.96 5.85 2.62
N GLN A 85 -3.40 4.71 2.28
CA GLN A 85 -1.98 4.54 1.94
C GLN A 85 -1.85 3.66 0.70
N LEU A 86 -1.03 4.08 -0.25
CA LEU A 86 -0.53 3.20 -1.29
C LEU A 86 0.61 2.38 -0.66
N VAL A 87 0.36 1.07 -0.45
CA VAL A 87 1.25 0.20 0.33
C VAL A 87 2.33 -0.40 -0.53
N SER A 88 1.95 -0.88 -1.71
CA SER A 88 2.86 -1.56 -2.63
C SER A 88 2.51 -1.25 -4.08
N ILE A 89 3.56 -1.18 -4.89
CA ILE A 89 3.49 -1.22 -6.34
C ILE A 89 4.26 -2.47 -6.73
N GLY A 90 3.56 -3.46 -7.26
CA GLY A 90 4.11 -4.74 -7.64
C GLY A 90 4.60 -4.77 -9.08
N THR A 91 4.65 -5.97 -9.64
CA THR A 91 4.87 -6.22 -11.06
C THR A 91 3.54 -6.22 -11.82
N MET A 92 3.56 -6.62 -13.09
CA MET A 92 2.35 -6.66 -13.93
C MET A 92 1.32 -7.71 -13.46
N ASP A 93 1.75 -8.70 -12.67
CA ASP A 93 0.97 -9.89 -12.31
C ASP A 93 1.12 -10.32 -10.85
N THR A 94 1.87 -9.59 -10.02
CA THR A 94 2.13 -10.03 -8.64
C THR A 94 2.39 -8.88 -7.70
N ILE A 95 1.71 -8.89 -6.55
CA ILE A 95 1.99 -8.04 -5.40
C ILE A 95 2.58 -8.89 -4.28
N LEU A 96 3.76 -8.51 -3.79
CA LEU A 96 4.33 -9.07 -2.57
C LEU A 96 4.07 -8.09 -1.41
N VAL A 97 3.20 -8.49 -0.49
CA VAL A 97 2.81 -7.68 0.67
C VAL A 97 2.88 -8.52 1.94
N HIS A 98 3.41 -7.92 2.99
CA HIS A 98 3.39 -8.52 4.32
C HIS A 98 2.34 -7.82 5.19
N PRO A 99 1.58 -8.51 6.07
CA PRO A 99 0.57 -7.90 6.94
C PRO A 99 1.07 -6.68 7.72
N ARG A 100 2.34 -6.65 8.15
CA ARG A 100 2.91 -5.47 8.82
C ARG A 100 2.88 -4.20 7.97
N GLU A 101 2.98 -4.32 6.64
CA GLU A 101 2.92 -3.18 5.72
C GLU A 101 1.49 -2.64 5.62
N VAL A 102 0.52 -3.55 5.59
CA VAL A 102 -0.92 -3.24 5.57
C VAL A 102 -1.34 -2.56 6.86
N PHE A 103 -0.95 -3.10 8.02
CA PHE A 103 -1.47 -2.65 9.30
C PHE A 103 -0.65 -1.55 9.97
N ARG A 104 0.57 -1.29 9.55
CA ARG A 104 1.43 -0.28 10.17
C ARG A 104 0.74 1.08 10.29
N LEU A 105 0.21 1.61 9.18
CA LEU A 105 -0.46 2.90 9.22
C LEU A 105 -1.82 2.82 9.94
N ALA A 106 -2.53 1.70 9.83
CA ALA A 106 -3.80 1.50 10.53
C ALA A 106 -3.63 1.63 12.05
N ILE A 107 -2.59 1.04 12.60
CA ILE A 107 -2.26 1.13 14.03
C ILE A 107 -1.88 2.56 14.41
N ILE A 108 -0.98 3.19 13.67
CA ILE A 108 -0.50 4.56 13.93
C ILE A 108 -1.66 5.56 13.86
N ALA A 109 -2.55 5.41 12.88
CA ALA A 109 -3.70 6.29 12.67
C ALA A 109 -4.89 5.95 13.57
N ALA A 110 -4.78 4.95 14.46
CA ALA A 110 -5.86 4.44 15.28
C ALA A 110 -7.14 4.18 14.44
N ALA A 111 -7.00 3.44 13.35
CA ALA A 111 -8.11 3.01 12.53
C ALA A 111 -8.86 1.88 13.22
N SER A 112 -10.19 1.89 13.12
CA SER A 112 -11.03 0.80 13.66
C SER A 112 -11.22 -0.32 12.65
N ALA A 113 -11.07 0.00 11.36
CA ALA A 113 -11.21 -0.93 10.26
C ALA A 113 -10.32 -0.53 9.10
N VAL A 114 -9.98 -1.48 8.25
CA VAL A 114 -9.27 -1.26 6.99
C VAL A 114 -10.01 -1.91 5.84
N ILE A 115 -9.92 -1.31 4.66
CA ILE A 115 -10.29 -1.94 3.39
C ILE A 115 -9.01 -2.06 2.59
N VAL A 116 -8.66 -3.28 2.22
CA VAL A 116 -7.53 -3.55 1.31
C VAL A 116 -8.07 -3.55 -0.11
N MET A 117 -7.40 -2.84 -0.98
CA MET A 117 -7.82 -2.66 -2.38
C MET A 117 -6.62 -2.81 -3.30
N HIS A 118 -6.81 -3.40 -4.48
CA HIS A 118 -5.79 -3.47 -5.52
C HIS A 118 -6.44 -3.39 -6.91
N ASN A 119 -5.66 -3.05 -7.92
CA ASN A 119 -6.08 -3.10 -9.31
C ASN A 119 -5.47 -4.31 -10.02
N HIS A 120 -6.18 -4.79 -11.02
CA HIS A 120 -5.68 -5.79 -11.96
C HIS A 120 -5.39 -5.11 -13.31
N PRO A 121 -4.12 -4.96 -13.72
CA PRO A 121 -3.77 -4.38 -15.02
C PRO A 121 -4.37 -5.14 -16.21
N SER A 122 -4.61 -6.45 -16.04
CA SER A 122 -5.27 -7.29 -17.05
C SER A 122 -6.75 -6.93 -17.30
N GLY A 123 -7.39 -6.20 -16.38
CA GLY A 123 -8.84 -5.96 -16.37
C GLY A 123 -9.69 -7.16 -15.93
N GLU A 124 -9.06 -8.29 -15.58
CA GLU A 124 -9.75 -9.47 -15.07
C GLU A 124 -9.95 -9.31 -13.56
N SER A 125 -11.20 -9.31 -13.10
CA SER A 125 -11.53 -9.10 -11.68
C SER A 125 -11.48 -10.37 -10.84
N THR A 126 -11.21 -11.52 -11.44
CA THR A 126 -11.09 -12.79 -10.72
C THR A 126 -9.86 -12.78 -9.83
N PRO A 127 -10.01 -12.99 -8.51
CA PRO A 127 -8.86 -12.97 -7.61
C PRO A 127 -7.89 -14.11 -7.90
N SER A 128 -6.61 -13.80 -7.93
CA SER A 128 -5.54 -14.78 -8.03
C SER A 128 -5.34 -15.56 -6.73
N GLU A 129 -4.58 -16.65 -6.77
CA GLU A 129 -4.18 -17.35 -5.55
C GLU A 129 -3.32 -16.50 -4.62
N ALA A 130 -2.54 -15.57 -5.18
CA ALA A 130 -1.76 -14.61 -4.42
C ALA A 130 -2.68 -13.63 -3.66
N ASP A 131 -3.75 -13.13 -4.29
CA ASP A 131 -4.73 -12.25 -3.64
C ASP A 131 -5.45 -12.94 -2.50
N ILE A 132 -5.87 -14.18 -2.73
CA ILE A 132 -6.49 -15.03 -1.69
C ILE A 132 -5.51 -15.24 -0.53
N LYS A 133 -4.24 -15.47 -0.82
CA LYS A 133 -3.22 -15.65 0.21
C LYS A 133 -3.00 -14.36 1.01
N VAL A 134 -2.84 -13.20 0.35
CA VAL A 134 -2.69 -11.90 1.02
C VAL A 134 -3.91 -11.62 1.90
N THR A 135 -5.11 -11.85 1.40
CA THR A 135 -6.36 -11.68 2.16
C THR A 135 -6.37 -12.58 3.39
N ARG A 136 -5.99 -13.84 3.24
CA ARG A 136 -5.90 -14.80 4.35
C ARG A 136 -4.86 -14.37 5.38
N ASP A 137 -3.66 -14.01 4.93
CA ASP A 137 -2.56 -13.60 5.82
C ASP A 137 -2.91 -12.31 6.58
N CYS A 138 -3.71 -11.43 5.98
CA CYS A 138 -4.25 -10.24 6.64
C CYS A 138 -5.47 -10.51 7.53
N SER A 139 -6.14 -11.65 7.36
CA SER A 139 -7.34 -12.02 8.13
C SER A 139 -7.04 -12.86 9.36
N VAL A 140 -5.79 -13.36 9.53
CA VAL A 140 -5.44 -14.31 10.58
C VAL A 140 -5.38 -13.63 11.96
N GLU A 141 -6.32 -14.01 12.78
CA GLU A 141 -6.41 -14.14 14.23
C GLU A 141 -6.09 -12.98 15.19
N ASN A 142 -5.58 -11.83 14.77
CA ASN A 142 -5.21 -10.79 15.74
C ASN A 142 -5.79 -9.39 15.51
N ILE A 143 -6.69 -9.22 14.56
CA ILE A 143 -7.39 -7.93 14.38
C ILE A 143 -8.87 -8.22 14.16
N PRO A 144 -9.75 -7.82 15.10
CA PRO A 144 -11.16 -8.15 15.04
C PRO A 144 -11.84 -7.50 13.82
N ASP A 145 -12.54 -8.33 13.05
CA ASP A 145 -13.67 -8.05 12.15
C ASP A 145 -13.61 -6.92 11.12
N CYS A 146 -12.45 -6.64 10.51
CA CYS A 146 -12.33 -5.41 9.73
C CYS A 146 -11.75 -5.53 8.32
N VAL A 147 -11.68 -6.70 7.70
CA VAL A 147 -11.13 -6.82 6.35
C VAL A 147 -12.25 -7.13 5.34
N GLY A 148 -12.57 -6.14 4.52
CA GLY A 148 -13.33 -6.34 3.29
C GLY A 148 -12.39 -6.19 2.09
N SER A 149 -12.39 -7.12 1.15
CA SER A 149 -11.70 -6.99 -0.12
C SER A 149 -12.65 -6.42 -1.17
N ALA A 150 -12.23 -5.39 -1.87
CA ALA A 150 -12.91 -4.88 -3.05
C ALA A 150 -11.90 -4.86 -4.20
N SER A 151 -12.19 -5.58 -5.29
CA SER A 151 -11.49 -5.45 -6.56
C SER A 151 -12.16 -4.34 -7.38
N ALA A 152 -11.36 -3.49 -7.95
CA ALA A 152 -11.81 -2.36 -8.79
C ALA A 152 -11.55 -2.63 -10.26
#